data_433e95983c64d556c6351827dafc7850
#
_entry.id   433e95983c64d556c6351827dafc7850
#
_cell.length_a   1.000
_cell.length_b   1.000
_cell.length_c   1.000
_cell.angle_alpha   90.00
_cell.angle_beta   90.00
_cell.angle_gamma   90.00
#
_symmetry.space_group_name_H-M   'P 1'
#
loop_
_entity.id
_entity.type
_entity.pdbx_description
1 polymer ?
#
loop_
_entity_poly.entity_id
_entity_poly.type
_entity_poly.pdbx_seq_one_letter_code
_entity_poly.pdbx_strand_id
1 'polypeptide(L)'
;MNTRSVDSATHWAELDERGSPFAIRLLFAIYRTLGRAAFTVLLYPVVAYFFLTAGKARRASREYLRAIRARCEELGRPVPRGLTVFRHLVQFGHGMLDRVAIWADAPPSHLVTAEDFALLEPFRTSGRGVLFIGSHHGNLEVLRAFGDKTRGMRINALVHTRNSPTLNSVLAATSPQTLERMI
;
A
#
# COMPACT_ATOMS: atom_id res chain seq x y z
N MET A 1 -0.03 -34.93 -21.81
CA MET A 1 0.75 -33.77 -21.35
C MET A 1 0.09 -32.55 -21.96
N ASN A 2 -0.82 -31.92 -21.22
CA ASN A 2 -1.70 -30.86 -21.75
C ASN A 2 -1.15 -29.52 -21.28
N THR A 3 -0.34 -28.90 -22.13
CA THR A 3 0.13 -27.52 -21.94
C THR A 3 -1.06 -26.60 -22.15
N ARG A 4 -1.79 -26.29 -21.07
CA ARG A 4 -2.72 -25.16 -21.08
C ARG A 4 -1.93 -23.92 -21.44
N SER A 5 -2.18 -23.37 -22.62
CA SER A 5 -1.79 -22.03 -23.00
C SER A 5 -2.21 -21.08 -21.87
N VAL A 6 -1.25 -20.51 -21.17
CA VAL A 6 -1.49 -19.39 -20.26
C VAL A 6 -1.97 -18.26 -21.16
N ASP A 7 -3.28 -18.06 -21.21
CA ASP A 7 -3.88 -16.89 -21.82
C ASP A 7 -3.07 -15.67 -21.37
N SER A 8 -2.71 -14.83 -22.33
CA SER A 8 -1.93 -13.61 -22.15
C SER A 8 -2.69 -12.63 -21.21
N ALA A 9 -2.73 -12.98 -19.92
CA ALA A 9 -3.10 -12.06 -18.90
C ALA A 9 -2.08 -10.91 -18.98
N THR A 10 -2.54 -9.74 -19.38
CA THR A 10 -1.75 -8.50 -19.43
C THR A 10 -0.93 -8.44 -18.15
N HIS A 11 0.40 -8.49 -18.31
CA HIS A 11 1.30 -8.53 -17.16
C HIS A 11 1.01 -7.30 -16.30
N TRP A 12 0.97 -7.44 -14.97
CA TRP A 12 0.63 -6.35 -14.06
C TRP A 12 1.51 -5.09 -14.27
N ALA A 13 2.74 -5.29 -14.77
CA ALA A 13 3.68 -4.21 -15.10
C ALA A 13 3.29 -3.41 -16.37
N GLU A 14 2.31 -3.88 -17.15
CA GLU A 14 1.79 -3.23 -18.36
C GLU A 14 0.45 -2.52 -18.11
N LEU A 15 -0.05 -2.57 -16.87
CA LEU A 15 -1.29 -1.90 -16.50
C LEU A 15 -1.04 -0.40 -16.40
N ASP A 16 -1.74 0.37 -17.23
CA ASP A 16 -1.71 1.84 -17.18
C ASP A 16 -2.25 2.35 -15.85
N GLU A 17 -1.57 3.36 -15.31
CA GLU A 17 -1.99 4.06 -14.12
C GLU A 17 -3.28 4.83 -14.37
N ARG A 18 -4.35 4.49 -13.62
CA ARG A 18 -5.64 5.18 -13.66
C ARG A 18 -5.74 6.22 -12.54
N GLY A 19 -4.87 7.21 -12.56
CA GLY A 19 -4.87 8.27 -11.57
C GLY A 19 -4.82 9.64 -12.23
N SER A 20 -5.67 10.58 -11.79
CA SER A 20 -5.50 11.98 -12.14
C SER A 20 -4.51 12.62 -11.17
N PRO A 21 -3.42 13.27 -11.64
CA PRO A 21 -2.49 13.99 -10.76
C PRO A 21 -3.20 15.03 -9.90
N PHE A 22 -4.22 15.67 -10.47
CA PHE A 22 -5.06 16.62 -9.75
C PHE A 22 -5.84 15.95 -8.59
N ALA A 23 -6.45 14.80 -8.84
CA ALA A 23 -7.18 14.08 -7.81
C ALA A 23 -6.26 13.64 -6.65
N ILE A 24 -5.05 13.18 -6.95
CA ILE A 24 -4.06 12.80 -5.92
C ILE A 24 -3.65 14.03 -5.10
N ARG A 25 -3.34 15.15 -5.75
CA ARG A 25 -2.99 16.40 -5.05
C ARG A 25 -4.15 16.95 -4.20
N LEU A 26 -5.37 16.87 -4.71
CA LEU A 26 -6.57 17.25 -3.96
C LEU A 26 -6.77 16.39 -2.73
N LEU A 27 -6.65 15.07 -2.87
CA LEU A 27 -6.74 14.13 -1.74
C LEU A 27 -5.66 14.42 -0.69
N PHE A 28 -4.44 14.72 -1.13
CA PHE A 28 -3.35 15.12 -0.25
C PHE A 28 -3.66 16.43 0.50
N ALA A 29 -4.17 17.44 -0.21
CA ALA A 29 -4.57 18.71 0.41
C ALA A 29 -5.70 18.50 1.43
N ILE A 30 -6.72 17.70 1.11
CA ILE A 30 -7.82 17.36 2.01
C ILE A 30 -7.30 16.66 3.26
N TYR A 31 -6.40 15.67 3.08
CA TYR A 31 -5.81 14.97 4.21
C TYR A 31 -5.05 15.93 5.13
N ARG A 32 -4.23 16.81 4.55
CA ARG A 32 -3.40 17.76 5.30
C ARG A 32 -4.21 18.82 6.06
N THR A 33 -5.36 19.25 5.50
CA THR A 33 -6.19 20.33 6.08
C THR A 33 -7.28 19.80 7.00
N LEU A 34 -7.96 18.72 6.64
CA LEU A 34 -9.13 18.18 7.32
C LEU A 34 -8.86 16.90 8.10
N GLY A 35 -7.66 16.33 7.91
CA GLY A 35 -7.23 15.14 8.61
C GLY A 35 -7.86 13.81 8.13
N ARG A 36 -7.53 12.74 8.85
CA ARG A 36 -7.90 11.35 8.51
C ARG A 36 -9.42 11.11 8.49
N ALA A 37 -10.15 11.73 9.43
CA ALA A 37 -11.60 11.49 9.56
C ALA A 37 -12.37 11.97 8.33
N ALA A 38 -12.14 13.20 7.88
CA ALA A 38 -12.76 13.75 6.69
C ALA A 38 -12.42 12.96 5.43
N PHE A 39 -11.15 12.56 5.29
CA PHE A 39 -10.73 11.72 4.17
C PHE A 39 -11.44 10.38 4.18
N THR A 40 -11.61 9.74 5.34
CA THR A 40 -12.33 8.45 5.46
C THR A 40 -13.77 8.59 4.96
N VAL A 41 -14.46 9.68 5.31
CA VAL A 41 -15.82 9.93 4.82
C VAL A 41 -15.84 10.06 3.29
N LEU A 42 -14.88 10.79 2.71
CA LEU A 42 -14.77 10.95 1.26
C LEU A 42 -14.37 9.67 0.52
N LEU A 43 -13.70 8.76 1.20
CA LEU A 43 -13.29 7.48 0.62
C LEU A 43 -14.48 6.62 0.20
N TYR A 44 -15.57 6.64 0.97
CA TYR A 44 -16.73 5.79 0.68
C TYR A 44 -17.40 6.09 -0.66
N PRO A 45 -17.74 7.33 -1.03
CA PRO A 45 -18.29 7.64 -2.34
C PRO A 45 -17.28 7.34 -3.47
N VAL A 46 -15.99 7.57 -3.27
CA VAL A 46 -14.95 7.23 -4.25
C VAL A 46 -14.91 5.72 -4.46
N VAL A 47 -14.89 4.93 -3.39
CA VAL A 47 -14.91 3.47 -3.48
C VAL A 47 -16.22 2.97 -4.10
N ALA A 48 -17.36 3.58 -3.78
CA ALA A 48 -18.64 3.24 -4.41
C ALA A 48 -18.61 3.47 -5.93
N TYR A 49 -18.04 4.58 -6.38
CA TYR A 49 -17.82 4.83 -7.80
C TYR A 49 -16.96 3.75 -8.46
N PHE A 50 -15.81 3.42 -7.88
CA PHE A 50 -14.95 2.34 -8.41
C PHE A 50 -15.61 0.96 -8.32
N PHE A 51 -16.37 0.71 -7.25
CA PHE A 51 -17.14 -0.52 -7.12
C PHE A 51 -18.16 -0.68 -8.26
N LEU A 52 -18.78 0.39 -8.72
CA LEU A 52 -19.74 0.35 -9.81
C LEU A 52 -19.07 0.27 -11.18
N THR A 53 -17.98 1.00 -11.40
CA THR A 53 -17.36 1.18 -12.73
C THR A 53 -16.19 0.24 -13.02
N ALA A 54 -15.42 -0.20 -12.01
CA ALA A 54 -14.21 -1.00 -12.18
C ALA A 54 -14.48 -2.51 -12.15
N GLY A 55 -15.05 -3.05 -13.20
CA GLY A 55 -15.41 -4.49 -13.30
C GLY A 55 -14.22 -5.43 -13.11
N LYS A 56 -13.04 -5.10 -13.66
CA LYS A 56 -11.81 -5.89 -13.52
C LYS A 56 -11.37 -5.96 -12.04
N ALA A 57 -11.35 -4.84 -11.33
CA ALA A 57 -10.98 -4.80 -9.91
C ALA A 57 -11.96 -5.62 -9.04
N ARG A 58 -13.27 -5.55 -9.33
CA ARG A 58 -14.25 -6.39 -8.63
C ARG A 58 -14.06 -7.88 -8.87
N ARG A 59 -13.66 -8.27 -10.09
CA ARG A 59 -13.41 -9.67 -10.41
C ARG A 59 -12.18 -10.16 -9.63
N ALA A 60 -11.07 -9.46 -9.72
CA ALA A 60 -9.85 -9.78 -8.98
C ALA A 60 -10.09 -9.86 -7.47
N SER A 61 -10.83 -8.89 -6.91
CA SER A 61 -11.22 -8.91 -5.49
C SER A 61 -12.05 -10.14 -5.13
N ARG A 62 -13.01 -10.54 -5.97
CA ARG A 62 -13.81 -11.76 -5.75
C ARG A 62 -12.97 -13.03 -5.77
N GLU A 63 -12.07 -13.15 -6.72
CA GLU A 63 -11.16 -14.28 -6.84
C GLU A 63 -10.26 -14.39 -5.61
N TYR A 64 -9.66 -13.29 -5.18
CA TYR A 64 -8.87 -13.23 -3.96
C TYR A 64 -9.66 -13.64 -2.71
N LEU A 65 -10.88 -13.11 -2.53
CA LEU A 65 -11.71 -13.45 -1.37
C LEU A 65 -12.20 -14.90 -1.38
N ARG A 66 -12.37 -15.50 -2.57
CA ARG A 66 -12.66 -16.93 -2.71
C ARG A 66 -11.46 -17.77 -2.27
N ALA A 67 -10.25 -17.40 -2.71
CA ALA A 67 -9.03 -18.09 -2.30
C ALA A 67 -8.82 -18.03 -0.78
N ILE A 68 -9.09 -16.88 -0.14
CA ILE A 68 -9.03 -16.78 1.33
C ILE A 68 -10.02 -17.73 1.99
N ARG A 69 -11.28 -17.79 1.53
CA ARG A 69 -12.30 -18.70 2.10
C ARG A 69 -11.87 -20.15 1.98
N ALA A 70 -11.47 -20.58 0.78
CA ALA A 70 -10.99 -21.94 0.55
C ALA A 70 -9.80 -22.27 1.47
N ARG A 71 -8.87 -21.33 1.64
CA ARG A 71 -7.73 -21.56 2.52
C ARG A 71 -8.11 -21.63 4.01
N CYS A 72 -9.08 -20.84 4.44
CA CYS A 72 -9.60 -20.95 5.80
C CYS A 72 -10.25 -22.33 6.02
N GLU A 73 -11.04 -22.81 5.06
CA GLU A 73 -11.69 -24.12 5.12
C GLU A 73 -10.65 -25.26 5.19
N GLU A 74 -9.64 -25.25 4.31
CA GLU A 74 -8.54 -26.21 4.32
C GLU A 74 -7.79 -26.27 5.66
N LEU A 75 -7.64 -25.10 6.32
CA LEU A 75 -6.92 -25.00 7.60
C LEU A 75 -7.83 -25.20 8.81
N GLY A 76 -9.12 -25.49 8.62
CA GLY A 76 -10.09 -25.58 9.73
C GLY A 76 -10.25 -24.28 10.51
N ARG A 77 -9.96 -23.11 9.90
CA ARG A 77 -10.05 -21.80 10.54
C ARG A 77 -11.38 -21.12 10.20
N PRO A 78 -11.96 -20.36 11.15
CA PRO A 78 -13.16 -19.61 10.86
C PRO A 78 -12.90 -18.57 9.76
N VAL A 79 -13.81 -18.48 8.80
CA VAL A 79 -13.77 -17.43 7.76
C VAL A 79 -14.03 -16.07 8.43
N PRO A 80 -13.15 -15.06 8.22
CA PRO A 80 -13.35 -13.74 8.79
C PRO A 80 -14.70 -13.12 8.40
N ARG A 81 -15.39 -12.52 9.35
CA ARG A 81 -16.69 -11.87 9.11
C ARG A 81 -16.51 -10.65 8.18
N GLY A 82 -17.48 -10.45 7.29
CA GLY A 82 -17.55 -9.27 6.43
C GLY A 82 -16.53 -9.27 5.27
N LEU A 83 -16.09 -10.44 4.81
CA LEU A 83 -15.32 -10.60 3.56
C LEU A 83 -16.21 -10.29 2.36
N THR A 84 -16.36 -9.00 2.04
CA THR A 84 -17.07 -8.52 0.85
C THR A 84 -16.15 -7.72 -0.06
N VAL A 85 -16.44 -7.71 -1.34
CA VAL A 85 -15.68 -6.94 -2.33
C VAL A 85 -15.63 -5.46 -1.97
N PHE A 86 -16.74 -4.89 -1.54
CA PHE A 86 -16.81 -3.48 -1.17
C PHE A 86 -15.88 -3.17 0.01
N ARG A 87 -15.93 -3.96 1.09
CA ARG A 87 -15.01 -3.78 2.22
C ARG A 87 -13.56 -3.98 1.84
N HIS A 88 -13.26 -4.94 0.96
CA HIS A 88 -11.89 -5.13 0.47
C HIS A 88 -11.39 -3.89 -0.28
N LEU A 89 -12.21 -3.28 -1.13
CA LEU A 89 -11.87 -2.03 -1.83
C LEU A 89 -11.73 -0.85 -0.85
N VAL A 90 -12.58 -0.77 0.19
CA VAL A 90 -12.45 0.24 1.25
C VAL A 90 -11.11 0.08 2.00
N GLN A 91 -10.74 -1.15 2.37
CA GLN A 91 -9.47 -1.42 3.04
C GLN A 91 -8.26 -1.08 2.15
N PHE A 92 -8.35 -1.38 0.86
CA PHE A 92 -7.34 -0.94 -0.10
C PHE A 92 -7.22 0.59 -0.13
N GLY A 93 -8.34 1.31 -0.13
CA GLY A 93 -8.37 2.77 -0.05
C GLY A 93 -7.76 3.31 1.25
N HIS A 94 -8.00 2.67 2.39
CA HIS A 94 -7.32 3.03 3.64
C HIS A 94 -5.80 2.82 3.57
N GLY A 95 -5.34 1.73 2.96
CA GLY A 95 -3.92 1.51 2.73
C GLY A 95 -3.28 2.60 1.85
N MET A 96 -4.00 3.09 0.84
CA MET A 96 -3.57 4.24 0.05
C MET A 96 -3.53 5.53 0.87
N LEU A 97 -4.51 5.74 1.75
CA LEU A 97 -4.53 6.86 2.69
C LEU A 97 -3.30 6.85 3.61
N ASP A 98 -2.97 5.69 4.17
CA ASP A 98 -1.83 5.56 5.06
C ASP A 98 -0.51 5.91 4.34
N ARG A 99 -0.38 5.60 3.04
CA ARG A 99 0.75 6.08 2.22
C ARG A 99 0.78 7.59 2.11
N VAL A 100 -0.36 8.21 1.81
CA VAL A 100 -0.48 9.67 1.73
C VAL A 100 -0.13 10.33 3.06
N ALA A 101 -0.58 9.77 4.17
CA ALA A 101 -0.25 10.23 5.52
C ALA A 101 1.26 10.20 5.80
N ILE A 102 1.92 9.11 5.42
CA ILE A 102 3.36 8.93 5.58
C ILE A 102 4.13 9.97 4.76
N TRP A 103 3.72 10.21 3.53
CA TRP A 103 4.35 11.23 2.67
C TRP A 103 4.10 12.65 3.17
N ALA A 104 2.98 12.89 3.88
CA ALA A 104 2.67 14.16 4.53
C ALA A 104 3.39 14.37 5.88
N ASP A 105 4.37 13.54 6.21
CA ASP A 105 5.10 13.57 7.47
C ASP A 105 4.31 13.23 8.73
N ALA A 106 3.18 12.57 8.59
CA ALA A 106 2.32 12.14 9.69
C ALA A 106 2.22 10.61 9.79
N PRO A 107 3.33 9.87 10.05
CA PRO A 107 3.26 8.42 10.18
C PRO A 107 2.39 8.06 11.39
N PRO A 108 1.49 7.08 11.25
CA PRO A 108 0.66 6.62 12.35
C PRO A 108 1.53 5.94 13.42
N SER A 109 1.75 6.62 14.53
CA SER A 109 2.67 6.20 15.61
C SER A 109 2.28 4.90 16.31
N HIS A 110 1.03 4.46 16.16
CA HIS A 110 0.51 3.25 16.80
C HIS A 110 0.77 1.95 16.02
N LEU A 111 1.35 2.03 14.81
CA LEU A 111 1.56 0.87 13.94
C LEU A 111 2.90 0.15 14.15
N VAL A 112 3.83 0.78 14.87
CA VAL A 112 5.15 0.20 15.14
C VAL A 112 5.48 0.39 16.62
N THR A 113 5.75 -0.69 17.31
CA THR A 113 6.05 -0.69 18.74
C THR A 113 7.54 -0.44 19.02
N ALA A 114 7.85 -0.07 20.25
CA ALA A 114 9.24 0.03 20.69
C ALA A 114 9.97 -1.33 20.62
N GLU A 115 9.25 -2.41 20.82
CA GLU A 115 9.75 -3.78 20.75
C GLU A 115 10.17 -4.18 19.33
N ASP A 116 9.40 -3.76 18.33
CA ASP A 116 9.75 -3.98 16.91
C ASP A 116 11.10 -3.32 16.59
N PHE A 117 11.35 -2.13 17.13
CA PHE A 117 12.63 -1.45 16.94
C PHE A 117 13.79 -2.06 17.73
N ALA A 118 13.54 -2.65 18.88
CA ALA A 118 14.60 -3.31 19.68
C ALA A 118 15.25 -4.45 18.87
N LEU A 119 14.52 -5.11 18.00
CA LEU A 119 15.06 -6.13 17.11
C LEU A 119 16.05 -5.58 16.07
N LEU A 120 15.91 -4.32 15.70
CA LEU A 120 16.76 -3.66 14.69
C LEU A 120 18.00 -2.97 15.30
N GLU A 121 18.00 -2.70 16.60
CA GLU A 121 19.04 -1.95 17.29
C GLU A 121 20.45 -2.56 17.16
N PRO A 122 20.66 -3.89 17.26
CA PRO A 122 21.97 -4.49 17.06
C PRO A 122 22.55 -4.24 15.66
N PHE A 123 21.67 -4.18 14.66
CA PHE A 123 22.09 -3.92 13.27
C PHE A 123 22.42 -2.45 13.05
N ARG A 124 21.66 -1.55 13.66
CA ARG A 124 21.88 -0.11 13.59
C ARG A 124 23.23 0.28 14.20
N THR A 125 23.57 -0.28 15.37
CA THR A 125 24.79 0.02 16.11
C THR A 125 26.03 -0.67 15.55
N SER A 126 25.87 -1.74 14.79
CA SER A 126 26.99 -2.48 14.20
C SER A 126 27.72 -1.75 13.06
N GLY A 127 27.14 -0.68 12.51
CA GLY A 127 27.64 0.02 11.33
C GLY A 127 27.62 -0.81 10.03
N ARG A 128 27.00 -1.98 10.06
CA ARG A 128 26.88 -2.89 8.90
C ARG A 128 25.58 -2.64 8.16
N GLY A 129 25.61 -2.71 6.82
CA GLY A 129 24.40 -2.69 6.01
C GLY A 129 23.54 -3.94 6.25
N VAL A 130 22.23 -3.79 6.18
CA VAL A 130 21.25 -4.89 6.37
C VAL A 130 20.34 -4.95 5.17
N LEU A 131 20.10 -6.15 4.66
CA LEU A 131 19.11 -6.41 3.64
C LEU A 131 17.86 -7.02 4.29
N PHE A 132 16.73 -6.29 4.22
CA PHE A 132 15.44 -6.80 4.66
C PHE A 132 14.73 -7.49 3.51
N ILE A 133 14.42 -8.77 3.69
CA ILE A 133 13.62 -9.55 2.74
C ILE A 133 12.30 -9.87 3.42
N GLY A 134 11.19 -9.46 2.80
CA GLY A 134 9.86 -9.67 3.37
C GLY A 134 8.79 -9.83 2.31
N SER A 135 7.59 -10.17 2.73
CA SER A 135 6.40 -10.18 1.87
C SER A 135 5.71 -8.81 1.89
N HIS A 136 5.00 -8.50 0.82
CA HIS A 136 4.16 -7.30 0.74
C HIS A 136 2.88 -7.49 1.56
N HIS A 137 3.04 -7.61 2.89
CA HIS A 137 1.93 -7.72 3.83
C HIS A 137 1.76 -6.39 4.58
N GLY A 138 0.64 -5.73 4.34
CA GLY A 138 0.39 -4.39 4.88
C GLY A 138 1.08 -3.27 4.08
N ASN A 139 1.44 -2.21 4.78
CA ASN A 139 2.02 -1.00 4.17
C ASN A 139 3.51 -0.86 4.50
N LEU A 140 4.36 -1.27 3.58
CA LEU A 140 5.83 -1.20 3.74
C LEU A 140 6.37 0.24 3.88
N GLU A 141 5.62 1.24 3.39
CA GLU A 141 5.99 2.65 3.56
C GLU A 141 6.01 3.07 5.04
N VAL A 142 5.16 2.46 5.87
CA VAL A 142 5.15 2.70 7.32
C VAL A 142 6.51 2.33 7.92
N LEU A 143 7.03 1.13 7.60
CA LEU A 143 8.33 0.67 8.12
C LEU A 143 9.46 1.61 7.71
N ARG A 144 9.47 2.03 6.44
CA ARG A 144 10.46 2.98 5.91
C ARG A 144 10.42 4.32 6.64
N ALA A 145 9.23 4.91 6.75
CA ALA A 145 9.05 6.22 7.39
C ALA A 145 9.46 6.21 8.87
N PHE A 146 9.17 5.13 9.58
CA PHE A 146 9.58 4.97 10.97
C PHE A 146 11.09 4.85 11.12
N GLY A 147 11.73 4.03 10.32
CA GLY A 147 13.18 3.88 10.36
C GLY A 147 13.89 5.20 10.13
N ASP A 148 13.41 5.95 9.15
CA ASP A 148 13.98 7.21 8.72
C ASP A 148 13.84 8.34 9.77
N LYS A 149 12.61 8.54 10.25
CA LYS A 149 12.27 9.67 11.12
C LYS A 149 12.58 9.44 12.59
N THR A 150 12.38 8.22 13.07
CA THR A 150 12.46 7.96 14.51
C THR A 150 13.84 7.49 14.94
N ARG A 151 14.60 6.85 14.08
CA ARG A 151 15.87 6.20 14.44
C ARG A 151 17.06 6.60 13.57
N GLY A 152 16.88 7.51 12.62
CA GLY A 152 17.94 7.95 11.72
C GLY A 152 18.50 6.83 10.82
N MET A 153 17.75 5.75 10.62
CA MET A 153 18.15 4.68 9.73
C MET A 153 17.84 5.05 8.28
N ARG A 154 18.82 5.00 7.43
CA ARG A 154 18.63 5.21 5.99
C ARG A 154 18.11 3.93 5.35
N ILE A 155 16.81 3.89 5.03
CA ILE A 155 16.17 2.73 4.38
C ILE A 155 15.96 3.04 2.90
N ASN A 156 16.57 2.23 2.04
CA ASN A 156 16.33 2.25 0.61
C ASN A 156 15.36 1.13 0.25
N ALA A 157 14.38 1.42 -0.59
CA ALA A 157 13.39 0.44 -1.03
C ALA A 157 13.63 0.05 -2.49
N LEU A 158 13.79 -1.24 -2.75
CA LEU A 158 13.80 -1.76 -4.12
C LEU A 158 12.35 -1.89 -4.60
N VAL A 159 11.95 -1.02 -5.51
CA VAL A 159 10.56 -0.94 -6.00
C VAL A 159 10.49 -0.78 -7.51
N HIS A 160 9.48 -1.38 -8.12
CA HIS A 160 9.20 -1.20 -9.53
C HIS A 160 8.21 -0.05 -9.73
N THR A 161 8.72 1.13 -10.11
CA THR A 161 7.91 2.36 -10.26
C THR A 161 7.66 2.75 -11.73
N ARG A 162 8.14 1.95 -12.68
CA ARG A 162 8.09 2.28 -14.11
C ARG A 162 6.67 2.51 -14.65
N ASN A 163 5.68 1.82 -14.10
CA ASN A 163 4.26 1.92 -14.48
C ASN A 163 3.46 2.90 -13.62
N SER A 164 4.12 3.74 -12.83
CA SER A 164 3.46 4.74 -11.97
C SER A 164 4.04 6.16 -12.16
N PRO A 165 4.04 6.70 -13.39
CA PRO A 165 4.61 8.02 -13.67
C PRO A 165 3.90 9.15 -12.93
N THR A 166 2.58 9.06 -12.76
CA THR A 166 1.79 10.03 -12.01
C THR A 166 2.18 10.04 -10.54
N LEU A 167 2.31 8.87 -9.93
CA LEU A 167 2.77 8.72 -8.55
C LEU A 167 4.17 9.28 -8.37
N ASN A 168 5.10 8.95 -9.26
CA ASN A 168 6.47 9.46 -9.23
C ASN A 168 6.50 10.99 -9.32
N SER A 169 5.67 11.61 -10.18
CA SER A 169 5.59 13.06 -10.29
C SER A 169 5.05 13.73 -9.02
N VAL A 170 4.08 13.11 -8.36
CA VAL A 170 3.53 13.59 -7.08
C VAL A 170 4.58 13.46 -5.98
N LEU A 171 5.27 12.31 -5.89
CA LEU A 171 6.35 12.10 -4.92
C LEU A 171 7.51 13.08 -5.11
N ALA A 172 7.92 13.34 -6.34
CA ALA A 172 8.95 14.33 -6.64
C ALA A 172 8.58 15.73 -6.12
N ALA A 173 7.29 16.09 -6.19
CA ALA A 173 6.80 17.38 -5.74
C ALA A 173 6.54 17.47 -4.23
N THR A 174 6.18 16.35 -3.57
CA THR A 174 5.73 16.35 -2.17
C THR A 174 6.74 15.76 -1.20
N SER A 175 7.55 14.82 -1.66
CA SER A 175 8.54 14.11 -0.84
C SER A 175 9.72 13.63 -1.69
N PRO A 176 10.57 14.53 -2.21
CA PRO A 176 11.71 14.19 -3.07
C PRO A 176 12.68 13.21 -2.39
N GLN A 177 12.88 13.33 -1.10
CA GLN A 177 13.72 12.42 -0.32
C GLN A 177 13.20 10.96 -0.36
N THR A 178 11.88 10.77 -0.43
CA THR A 178 11.29 9.44 -0.61
C THR A 178 11.63 8.88 -1.97
N LEU A 179 11.57 9.69 -3.01
CA LEU A 179 11.87 9.26 -4.38
C LEU A 179 13.35 8.89 -4.55
N GLU A 180 14.26 9.66 -3.96
CA GLU A 180 15.71 9.39 -3.99
C GLU A 180 16.11 8.04 -3.35
N ARG A 181 15.25 7.49 -2.50
CA ARG A 181 15.46 6.20 -1.81
C ARG A 181 14.74 5.03 -2.43
N MET A 182 14.05 5.26 -3.55
CA MET A 182 13.48 4.21 -4.39
C MET A 182 14.50 3.82 -5.46
N ILE A 183 14.91 2.55 -5.45
CA ILE A 183 15.93 1.97 -6.33
C ILE A 183 15.24 1.03 -7.31
#